data_ddd801938fdba04ade5842d9a0135047
#
_entry.id   ddd801938fdba04ade5842d9a0135047
#
_cell.length_a   1.000
_cell.length_b   1.000
_cell.length_c   1.000
_cell.angle_alpha   90.00
_cell.angle_beta   90.00
_cell.angle_gamma   90.00
#
_symmetry.space_group_name_H-M   'P 1'
#
loop_
_entity.id
_entity.type
_entity.pdbx_description
1 polymer ?
#
loop_
_entity_poly.entity_id
_entity_poly.type
_entity_poly.pdbx_seq_one_letter_code
_entity_poly.pdbx_strand_id
1 'polypeptide(L)'
;VTLFDGSEEHPPAKIRRYIITTIAFVLLVAGACWYLLRYHQEKSTINRFMKTVAAGQMDAAYKIWQPSASYSLKDFNEDWGTEGYYGPVKSFRILAAHHPNGGSGVEIKVVTSPYEPYPNEDDVVKQSKTKEVTLWVEFKDQSISFPP
;
A
#
# COMPACT_ATOMS: atom_id res chain seq x y z
N VAL A 1 15.08 56.67 -34.44
CA VAL A 1 13.94 55.73 -34.63
C VAL A 1 14.16 54.52 -33.75
N THR A 2 13.57 54.49 -32.56
CA THR A 2 13.61 53.38 -31.63
C THR A 2 12.44 52.46 -31.95
N LEU A 3 12.73 51.33 -32.60
CA LEU A 3 11.78 50.30 -33.03
C LEU A 3 11.55 49.18 -32.00
N PHE A 4 11.80 49.46 -30.73
CA PHE A 4 11.52 48.49 -29.65
C PHE A 4 10.87 49.21 -28.47
N ASP A 5 9.67 49.76 -28.68
CA ASP A 5 8.75 50.01 -27.62
C ASP A 5 7.87 48.74 -27.47
N GLY A 6 8.49 47.70 -26.95
CA GLY A 6 7.80 46.52 -26.49
C GLY A 6 7.11 46.86 -25.16
N SER A 7 5.92 47.43 -25.24
CA SER A 7 5.02 47.48 -24.10
C SER A 7 4.75 46.03 -23.71
N GLU A 8 5.45 45.53 -22.71
CA GLU A 8 5.08 44.29 -22.03
C GLU A 8 3.69 44.51 -21.42
N GLU A 9 2.66 44.13 -22.18
CA GLU A 9 1.31 44.10 -21.68
C GLU A 9 1.25 43.08 -20.56
N HIS A 10 1.42 43.53 -19.33
CA HIS A 10 1.19 42.71 -18.17
C HIS A 10 -0.30 42.27 -18.14
N PRO A 11 -0.58 41.00 -18.12
CA PRO A 11 -1.95 40.53 -18.11
C PRO A 11 -2.72 41.15 -16.91
N PRO A 12 -3.99 41.57 -17.10
CA PRO A 12 -4.78 42.22 -16.07
C PRO A 12 -4.79 41.40 -14.79
N ALA A 13 -4.73 42.06 -13.64
CA ALA A 13 -4.57 41.44 -12.31
C ALA A 13 -5.55 40.27 -12.05
N LYS A 14 -6.73 40.29 -12.65
CA LYS A 14 -7.72 39.21 -12.58
C LYS A 14 -7.22 37.91 -13.27
N ILE A 15 -6.71 38.05 -14.50
CA ILE A 15 -6.15 36.92 -15.27
C ILE A 15 -4.97 36.30 -14.53
N ARG A 16 -4.08 37.11 -13.99
CA ARG A 16 -2.94 36.64 -13.19
C ARG A 16 -3.39 35.86 -11.95
N ARG A 17 -4.45 36.30 -11.25
CA ARG A 17 -5.02 35.57 -10.12
C ARG A 17 -5.57 34.21 -10.55
N TYR A 18 -6.34 34.15 -11.66
CA TYR A 18 -6.86 32.88 -12.18
C TYR A 18 -5.74 31.92 -12.57
N ILE A 19 -4.69 32.38 -13.21
CA ILE A 19 -3.54 31.56 -13.59
C ILE A 19 -2.88 31.00 -12.33
N ILE A 20 -2.60 31.81 -11.32
CA ILE A 20 -1.98 31.39 -10.07
C ILE A 20 -2.87 30.35 -9.34
N THR A 21 -4.17 30.61 -9.26
CA THR A 21 -5.13 29.68 -8.60
C THR A 21 -5.19 28.35 -9.35
N THR A 22 -5.21 28.37 -10.68
CA THR A 22 -5.22 27.15 -11.50
C THR A 22 -3.94 26.34 -11.31
N ILE A 23 -2.78 27.00 -11.33
CA ILE A 23 -1.48 26.33 -11.10
C ILE A 23 -1.44 25.72 -9.69
N ALA A 24 -1.87 26.47 -8.67
CA ALA A 24 -1.91 25.97 -7.29
C ALA A 24 -2.84 24.75 -7.16
N PHE A 25 -4.00 24.77 -7.81
CA PHE A 25 -4.94 23.65 -7.83
C PHE A 25 -4.36 22.42 -8.52
N VAL A 26 -3.72 22.60 -9.69
CA VAL A 26 -3.06 21.50 -10.43
C VAL A 26 -1.95 20.87 -9.59
N LEU A 27 -1.12 21.69 -8.93
CA LEU A 27 -0.04 21.20 -8.06
C LEU A 27 -0.60 20.42 -6.85
N LEU A 28 -1.71 20.88 -6.27
CA LEU A 28 -2.37 20.21 -5.16
C LEU A 28 -2.93 18.85 -5.60
N VAL A 29 -3.63 18.80 -6.74
CA VAL A 29 -4.16 17.55 -7.30
C VAL A 29 -3.03 16.59 -7.66
N ALA A 30 -1.98 17.07 -8.31
CA ALA A 30 -0.81 16.25 -8.66
C ALA A 30 -0.12 15.68 -7.41
N GLY A 31 0.05 16.50 -6.38
CA GLY A 31 0.60 16.07 -5.08
C GLY A 31 -0.27 15.02 -4.39
N ALA A 32 -1.59 15.22 -4.39
CA ALA A 32 -2.55 14.26 -3.84
C ALA A 32 -2.52 12.93 -4.62
N CYS A 33 -2.53 12.97 -5.95
CA CYS A 33 -2.42 11.78 -6.79
C CYS A 33 -1.10 11.02 -6.53
N TRP A 34 0.02 11.74 -6.47
CA TRP A 34 1.31 11.14 -6.16
C TRP A 34 1.32 10.47 -4.79
N TYR A 35 0.75 11.11 -3.78
CA TYR A 35 0.66 10.56 -2.43
C TYR A 35 -0.23 9.30 -2.37
N LEU A 36 -1.38 9.30 -3.06
CA LEU A 36 -2.31 8.17 -3.11
C LEU A 36 -1.73 6.97 -3.88
N LEU A 37 -0.99 7.24 -4.97
CA LEU A 37 -0.36 6.21 -5.79
C LEU A 37 0.98 5.74 -5.24
N ARG A 38 1.51 6.40 -4.23
CA ARG A 38 2.75 6.02 -3.57
C ARG A 38 2.62 4.59 -3.03
N TYR A 39 3.65 3.78 -3.33
CA TYR A 39 3.67 2.36 -2.95
C TYR A 39 2.52 1.53 -3.52
N HIS A 40 1.98 1.95 -4.66
CA HIS A 40 0.90 1.21 -5.31
C HIS A 40 1.33 -0.21 -5.70
N GLN A 41 2.55 -0.38 -6.18
CA GLN A 41 3.09 -1.67 -6.60
C GLN A 41 3.24 -2.62 -5.41
N GLU A 42 3.82 -2.15 -4.31
CA GLU A 42 4.02 -2.91 -3.09
C GLU A 42 2.68 -3.30 -2.44
N LYS A 43 1.75 -2.36 -2.36
CA LYS A 43 0.37 -2.63 -1.90
C LYS A 43 -0.33 -3.66 -2.80
N SER A 44 -0.13 -3.59 -4.11
CA SER A 44 -0.69 -4.56 -5.07
C SER A 44 -0.10 -5.95 -4.85
N THR A 45 1.20 -6.05 -4.57
CA THR A 45 1.86 -7.32 -4.23
C THR A 45 1.27 -7.93 -2.97
N ILE A 46 1.11 -7.15 -1.90
CA ILE A 46 0.46 -7.61 -0.67
C ILE A 46 -1.01 -7.98 -0.91
N ASN A 47 -1.74 -7.20 -1.66
CA ASN A 47 -3.14 -7.50 -1.99
C ASN A 47 -3.28 -8.85 -2.73
N ARG A 48 -2.42 -9.11 -3.71
CA ARG A 48 -2.36 -10.39 -4.42
C ARG A 48 -2.02 -11.53 -3.47
N PHE A 49 -1.00 -11.36 -2.62
CA PHE A 49 -0.61 -12.33 -1.61
C PHE A 49 -1.76 -12.65 -0.65
N MET A 50 -2.34 -11.64 -0.05
CA MET A 50 -3.42 -11.81 0.92
C MET A 50 -4.68 -12.44 0.31
N LYS A 51 -5.04 -12.10 -0.92
CA LYS A 51 -6.13 -12.77 -1.65
C LYS A 51 -5.87 -14.26 -1.87
N THR A 52 -4.62 -14.62 -2.17
CA THR A 52 -4.22 -16.02 -2.38
C THR A 52 -4.27 -16.80 -1.05
N VAL A 53 -3.84 -16.18 0.05
CA VAL A 53 -3.97 -16.76 1.39
C VAL A 53 -5.45 -16.93 1.77
N ALA A 54 -6.28 -15.91 1.57
CA ALA A 54 -7.72 -15.95 1.87
C ALA A 54 -8.47 -17.01 1.03
N ALA A 55 -7.99 -17.27 -0.19
CA ALA A 55 -8.52 -18.36 -1.03
C ALA A 55 -8.04 -19.77 -0.60
N GLY A 56 -7.18 -19.86 0.43
CA GLY A 56 -6.64 -21.13 0.92
C GLY A 56 -5.57 -21.76 0.02
N GLN A 57 -5.04 -20.99 -0.94
CA GLN A 57 -4.04 -21.46 -1.91
C GLN A 57 -2.63 -21.29 -1.33
N MET A 58 -2.28 -22.05 -0.30
CA MET A 58 -1.04 -21.86 0.47
C MET A 58 0.23 -22.02 -0.37
N ASP A 59 0.28 -23.01 -1.27
CA ASP A 59 1.44 -23.20 -2.16
C ASP A 59 1.66 -22.02 -3.11
N ALA A 60 0.56 -21.47 -3.64
CA ALA A 60 0.63 -20.29 -4.51
C ALA A 60 1.01 -19.02 -3.72
N ALA A 61 0.48 -18.86 -2.50
CA ALA A 61 0.84 -17.77 -1.61
C ALA A 61 2.31 -17.83 -1.20
N TYR A 62 2.83 -19.02 -0.89
CA TYR A 62 4.25 -19.22 -0.59
C TYR A 62 5.16 -18.85 -1.75
N LYS A 63 4.76 -19.13 -2.99
CA LYS A 63 5.51 -18.68 -4.18
C LYS A 63 5.55 -17.17 -4.33
N ILE A 64 4.48 -16.47 -3.93
CA ILE A 64 4.45 -15.00 -3.93
C ILE A 64 5.36 -14.44 -2.82
N TRP A 65 5.42 -15.11 -1.68
CA TRP A 65 6.34 -14.79 -0.58
C TRP A 65 7.82 -14.91 -0.98
N GLN A 66 8.12 -15.68 -2.02
CA GLN A 66 9.46 -16.03 -2.49
C GLN A 66 10.20 -16.93 -1.49
N PRO A 67 10.06 -18.24 -1.64
CA PRO A 67 10.62 -19.23 -0.75
C PRO A 67 12.13 -19.07 -0.55
N SER A 68 12.59 -19.24 0.67
CA SER A 68 14.00 -19.26 1.03
C SER A 68 14.33 -20.50 1.86
N ALA A 69 15.62 -20.84 1.96
CA ALA A 69 16.05 -21.95 2.81
C ALA A 69 15.78 -21.71 4.30
N SER A 70 15.67 -20.45 4.73
CA SER A 70 15.41 -20.04 6.11
C SER A 70 13.93 -19.95 6.45
N TYR A 71 13.04 -19.98 5.46
CA TYR A 71 11.58 -19.92 5.65
C TYR A 71 10.94 -20.96 4.73
N SER A 72 10.65 -22.12 5.27
CA SER A 72 10.12 -23.24 4.53
C SER A 72 8.61 -23.16 4.33
N LEU A 73 8.05 -23.98 3.44
CA LEU A 73 6.59 -24.12 3.30
C LEU A 73 5.92 -24.56 4.62
N LYS A 74 6.64 -25.33 5.44
CA LYS A 74 6.13 -25.74 6.76
C LYS A 74 5.99 -24.51 7.67
N ASP A 75 7.04 -23.68 7.77
CA ASP A 75 7.00 -22.45 8.58
C ASP A 75 5.92 -21.51 8.07
N PHE A 76 5.78 -21.39 6.73
CA PHE A 76 4.72 -20.62 6.11
C PHE A 76 3.32 -21.09 6.52
N ASN A 77 3.08 -22.40 6.55
CA ASN A 77 1.79 -22.94 6.98
C ASN A 77 1.56 -22.79 8.49
N GLU A 78 2.61 -22.82 9.30
CA GLU A 78 2.53 -22.53 10.74
C GLU A 78 2.14 -21.06 11.01
N ASP A 79 2.51 -20.14 10.12
CA ASP A 79 2.12 -18.73 10.21
C ASP A 79 0.75 -18.44 9.56
N TRP A 80 0.53 -18.92 8.34
CA TRP A 80 -0.58 -18.49 7.48
C TRP A 80 -1.66 -19.55 7.23
N GLY A 81 -1.42 -20.79 7.61
CA GLY A 81 -2.37 -21.88 7.45
C GLY A 81 -3.63 -21.68 8.28
N THR A 82 -4.61 -22.56 8.10
CA THR A 82 -5.89 -22.49 8.81
C THR A 82 -5.74 -22.52 10.33
N GLU A 83 -4.78 -23.30 10.83
CA GLU A 83 -4.41 -23.38 12.26
C GLU A 83 -3.19 -22.51 12.60
N GLY A 84 -2.74 -21.68 11.64
CA GLY A 84 -1.54 -20.88 11.79
C GLY A 84 -1.76 -19.64 12.67
N TYR A 85 -0.64 -19.01 13.05
CA TYR A 85 -0.66 -17.86 13.94
C TYR A 85 -1.53 -16.70 13.43
N TYR A 86 -1.47 -16.40 12.13
CA TYR A 86 -2.28 -15.36 11.48
C TYR A 86 -3.59 -15.90 10.86
N GLY A 87 -3.73 -17.22 10.77
CA GLY A 87 -4.91 -17.86 10.21
C GLY A 87 -6.07 -18.06 11.23
N PRO A 88 -7.23 -18.51 10.75
CA PRO A 88 -7.60 -18.55 9.34
C PRO A 88 -7.84 -17.15 8.78
N VAL A 89 -7.37 -16.89 7.56
CA VAL A 89 -7.60 -15.61 6.87
C VAL A 89 -8.74 -15.79 5.87
N LYS A 90 -9.85 -15.08 6.07
CA LYS A 90 -10.99 -15.03 5.15
C LYS A 90 -11.13 -13.68 4.47
N SER A 91 -10.79 -12.64 5.18
CA SER A 91 -10.72 -11.27 4.64
C SER A 91 -9.55 -10.50 5.26
N PHE A 92 -9.22 -9.36 4.69
CA PHE A 92 -8.12 -8.52 5.18
C PHE A 92 -8.33 -7.06 4.81
N ARG A 93 -7.60 -6.18 5.48
CA ARG A 93 -7.56 -4.74 5.19
C ARG A 93 -6.13 -4.24 5.29
N ILE A 94 -5.65 -3.53 4.27
CA ILE A 94 -4.38 -2.82 4.32
C ILE A 94 -4.61 -1.49 5.02
N LEU A 95 -3.90 -1.24 6.12
CA LEU A 95 -4.07 -0.04 6.94
C LEU A 95 -3.12 1.08 6.53
N ALA A 96 -1.85 0.76 6.34
CA ALA A 96 -0.80 1.75 6.10
C ALA A 96 0.35 1.15 5.29
N ALA A 97 1.10 2.01 4.64
CA ALA A 97 2.38 1.69 4.04
C ALA A 97 3.40 2.76 4.45
N HIS A 98 4.55 2.34 4.93
CA HIS A 98 5.62 3.21 5.42
C HIS A 98 6.96 2.76 4.82
N HIS A 99 7.73 3.73 4.33
CA HIS A 99 9.10 3.50 3.90
C HIS A 99 10.06 4.03 4.96
N PRO A 100 10.79 3.14 5.67
CA PRO A 100 11.80 3.58 6.62
C PRO A 100 12.95 4.29 5.92
N ASN A 101 13.51 5.31 6.55
CA ASN A 101 14.64 6.05 6.01
C ASN A 101 15.84 5.12 5.74
N GLY A 102 16.30 5.10 4.48
CA GLY A 102 17.40 4.24 4.05
C GLY A 102 17.04 2.76 3.87
N GLY A 103 15.77 2.40 4.00
CA GLY A 103 15.30 1.04 3.74
C GLY A 103 15.28 0.68 2.25
N SER A 104 15.39 -0.60 1.93
CA SER A 104 15.32 -1.14 0.56
C SER A 104 13.90 -1.51 0.13
N GLY A 105 12.90 -1.29 0.98
CA GLY A 105 11.52 -1.66 0.74
C GLY A 105 10.53 -0.86 1.56
N VAL A 106 9.32 -1.37 1.66
CA VAL A 106 8.17 -0.75 2.34
C VAL A 106 7.61 -1.69 3.39
N GLU A 107 7.35 -1.17 4.56
CA GLU A 107 6.52 -1.81 5.59
C GLU A 107 5.04 -1.59 5.26
N ILE A 108 4.28 -2.67 5.18
CA ILE A 108 2.84 -2.62 4.94
C ILE A 108 2.12 -3.29 6.09
N LYS A 109 1.31 -2.51 6.77
CA LYS A 109 0.48 -2.96 7.88
C LYS A 109 -0.84 -3.51 7.36
N VAL A 110 -1.13 -4.76 7.71
CA VAL A 110 -2.33 -5.49 7.29
C VAL A 110 -3.06 -6.01 8.52
N VAL A 111 -4.37 -5.97 8.49
CA VAL A 111 -5.20 -6.68 9.49
C VAL A 111 -5.93 -7.80 8.79
N THR A 112 -5.80 -8.99 9.31
CA THR A 112 -6.48 -10.20 8.85
C THR A 112 -7.72 -10.48 9.70
N SER A 113 -8.71 -11.12 9.10
CA SER A 113 -9.94 -11.52 9.78
C SER A 113 -10.33 -12.96 9.41
N PRO A 114 -10.80 -13.76 10.39
CA PRO A 114 -11.36 -15.08 10.12
C PRO A 114 -12.79 -15.03 9.56
N TYR A 115 -13.35 -13.83 9.37
CA TYR A 115 -14.71 -13.62 8.88
C TYR A 115 -14.72 -13.03 7.48
N GLU A 116 -15.77 -13.36 6.71
CA GLU A 116 -16.08 -12.76 5.42
C GLU A 116 -17.58 -12.40 5.42
N PRO A 117 -17.94 -11.16 5.12
CA PRO A 117 -17.09 -10.00 4.84
C PRO A 117 -16.25 -9.57 6.05
N TYR A 118 -15.29 -8.65 5.80
CA TYR A 118 -14.49 -8.07 6.88
C TYR A 118 -15.41 -7.39 7.91
N PRO A 119 -15.24 -7.64 9.23
CA PRO A 119 -16.16 -7.15 10.24
C PRO A 119 -16.24 -5.63 10.30
N ASN A 120 -17.45 -5.12 10.52
CA ASN A 120 -17.68 -3.69 10.75
C ASN A 120 -17.04 -3.25 12.08
N GLU A 121 -16.75 -1.97 12.19
CA GLU A 121 -16.11 -1.37 13.37
C GLU A 121 -16.96 -1.54 14.64
N ASP A 122 -18.28 -1.59 14.50
CA ASP A 122 -19.22 -1.77 15.61
C ASP A 122 -19.30 -3.22 16.14
N ASP A 123 -18.81 -4.19 15.37
CA ASP A 123 -18.81 -5.61 15.77
C ASP A 123 -17.56 -5.94 16.61
N VAL A 124 -17.58 -5.50 17.86
CA VAL A 124 -16.46 -5.64 18.80
C VAL A 124 -16.01 -7.10 18.96
N VAL A 125 -16.96 -8.06 18.93
CA VAL A 125 -16.64 -9.48 19.08
C VAL A 125 -15.84 -10.01 17.90
N LYS A 126 -16.26 -9.70 16.67
CA LYS A 126 -15.51 -10.12 15.48
C LYS A 126 -14.23 -9.30 15.31
N GLN A 127 -14.23 -8.02 15.67
CA GLN A 127 -13.02 -7.20 15.66
C GLN A 127 -11.94 -7.74 16.60
N SER A 128 -12.31 -8.27 17.77
CA SER A 128 -11.35 -8.87 18.71
C SER A 128 -10.65 -10.12 18.18
N LYS A 129 -11.15 -10.72 17.09
CA LYS A 129 -10.55 -11.88 16.43
C LYS A 129 -9.68 -11.52 15.24
N THR A 130 -9.61 -10.24 14.88
CA THR A 130 -8.69 -9.77 13.84
C THR A 130 -7.25 -9.78 14.36
N LYS A 131 -6.29 -9.96 13.46
CA LYS A 131 -4.87 -9.98 13.79
C LYS A 131 -4.12 -9.02 12.92
N GLU A 132 -3.30 -8.19 13.54
CA GLU A 132 -2.43 -7.25 12.83
C GLU A 132 -1.09 -7.90 12.51
N VAL A 133 -0.61 -7.70 11.30
CA VAL A 133 0.70 -8.12 10.84
C VAL A 133 1.34 -7.00 10.03
N THR A 134 2.63 -6.77 10.25
CA THR A 134 3.44 -5.90 9.41
C THR A 134 4.26 -6.76 8.47
N LEU A 135 4.19 -6.46 7.18
CA LEU A 135 4.90 -7.16 6.12
C LEU A 135 5.88 -6.20 5.45
N TRP A 136 7.03 -6.73 5.07
CA TRP A 136 8.05 -6.03 4.30
C TRP A 136 7.96 -6.41 2.84
N VAL A 137 8.00 -5.45 1.93
CA VAL A 137 8.08 -5.67 0.48
C VAL A 137 9.30 -4.97 -0.07
N GLU A 138 10.22 -5.75 -0.65
CA GLU A 138 11.41 -5.21 -1.30
C GLU A 138 11.08 -4.48 -2.60
N PHE A 139 11.71 -3.32 -2.83
CA PHE A 139 11.54 -2.59 -4.09
C PHE A 139 12.10 -3.33 -5.29
N LYS A 140 13.22 -4.04 -5.10
CA LYS A 140 13.99 -4.65 -6.18
C LYS A 140 13.25 -5.78 -6.89
N ASP A 141 12.62 -6.65 -6.14
CA ASP A 141 12.05 -7.90 -6.66
C ASP A 141 10.64 -8.18 -6.14
N GLN A 142 10.06 -7.27 -5.36
CA GLN A 142 8.73 -7.39 -4.76
C GLN A 142 8.58 -8.64 -3.86
N SER A 143 9.70 -9.16 -3.33
CA SER A 143 9.65 -10.23 -2.34
C SER A 143 9.01 -9.75 -1.05
N ILE A 144 8.29 -10.66 -0.40
CA ILE A 144 7.62 -10.41 0.87
C ILE A 144 8.38 -11.12 1.98
N SER A 145 8.52 -10.44 3.10
CA SER A 145 9.07 -11.01 4.35
C SER A 145 8.43 -10.33 5.56
N PHE A 146 8.76 -10.80 6.75
CA PHE A 146 8.56 -10.01 7.96
C PHE A 146 9.61 -8.90 8.01
N PRO A 147 9.30 -7.76 8.64
CA PRO A 147 10.27 -6.67 8.80
C PRO A 147 11.54 -7.15 9.50
N PRO A 148 12.72 -6.60 9.11
CA PRO A 148 14.00 -6.94 9.72
C PRO A 148 14.10 -6.50 11.18
#